data_530b86b63883d3de6a0255a1ef1966ce
#
_entry.id   530b86b63883d3de6a0255a1ef1966ce
#
_cell.length_a   1.000
_cell.length_b   1.000
_cell.length_c   1.000
_cell.angle_alpha   90.00
_cell.angle_beta   90.00
_cell.angle_gamma   90.00
#
_symmetry.space_group_name_H-M   'P 1'
#
loop_
_entity.id
_entity.type
_entity.pdbx_description
1 polymer ?
#
loop_
_entity_poly.entity_id
_entity_poly.type
_entity_poly.pdbx_seq_one_letter_code
_entity_poly.pdbx_strand_id
1 'polypeptide(L)'
;LLIALTLVPLAACGGEKDKVTAAADSADSQAPEASVSQKQPSEKKSESKPAASEPTQSADGVDVDLTRLSSTMVYSEVYNMKNAPGDYIGKTIKMTGQFVYYENPDTKAQYFACIIGDAMACCSQGLEFILTGKHTYPDDYPELGSEITVSGTFELYGEGDNRYCRLVDAEMIGQ
;
A
#
# COMPACT_ATOMS: atom_id res chain seq x y z
N LEU A 1 30.67 -41.78 18.23
CA LEU A 1 29.36 -41.73 18.89
C LEU A 1 28.30 -41.74 17.80
N LEU A 2 27.68 -42.95 17.61
CA LEU A 2 26.59 -43.15 16.64
C LEU A 2 25.33 -42.48 17.15
N ILE A 3 24.66 -41.65 16.36
CA ILE A 3 23.30 -41.18 16.61
C ILE A 3 22.41 -41.71 15.49
N ALA A 4 21.43 -42.50 15.92
CA ALA A 4 20.51 -43.24 15.08
C ALA A 4 19.48 -42.28 14.41
N LEU A 5 19.31 -42.51 13.12
CA LEU A 5 18.32 -41.88 12.25
C LEU A 5 16.99 -42.61 12.43
N THR A 6 15.98 -41.98 12.99
CA THR A 6 14.62 -42.53 13.05
C THR A 6 13.78 -41.96 11.91
N LEU A 7 13.44 -42.86 10.97
CA LEU A 7 12.41 -42.63 9.95
C LEU A 7 11.02 -42.67 10.57
N VAL A 8 10.19 -41.64 10.30
CA VAL A 8 8.77 -41.66 10.56
C VAL A 8 8.04 -41.82 9.22
N PRO A 9 7.12 -42.82 9.10
CA PRO A 9 6.38 -43.03 7.84
C PRO A 9 5.17 -42.08 7.77
N LEU A 10 4.99 -41.44 6.60
CA LEU A 10 3.77 -40.73 6.20
C LEU A 10 2.67 -41.79 5.92
N ALA A 11 1.57 -41.69 6.65
CA ALA A 11 0.31 -42.37 6.31
C ALA A 11 -0.50 -41.47 5.35
N ALA A 12 -0.67 -41.97 4.14
CA ALA A 12 -1.62 -41.45 3.16
C ALA A 12 -3.04 -41.93 3.53
N CYS A 13 -4.00 -41.01 3.59
CA CYS A 13 -5.41 -41.36 3.61
C CYS A 13 -6.04 -40.81 2.32
N GLY A 14 -6.38 -41.72 1.45
CA GLY A 14 -7.07 -41.48 0.20
C GLY A 14 -8.57 -41.74 0.37
N GLY A 15 -9.30 -41.32 -0.65
CA GLY A 15 -10.65 -41.82 -0.99
C GLY A 15 -11.70 -40.80 -0.57
N GLU A 16 -12.78 -40.48 -1.14
CA GLU A 16 -13.69 -41.28 -1.94
C GLU A 16 -14.55 -40.31 -2.78
N LYS A 17 -14.75 -40.64 -3.99
CA LYS A 17 -15.71 -40.01 -4.90
C LYS A 17 -17.10 -40.57 -4.60
N ASP A 18 -18.08 -39.70 -4.40
CA ASP A 18 -19.47 -40.09 -4.62
C ASP A 18 -20.17 -39.15 -5.59
N LYS A 19 -20.53 -39.78 -6.69
CA LYS A 19 -21.30 -39.31 -7.81
C LYS A 19 -22.78 -39.67 -7.54
N VAL A 20 -23.64 -38.66 -7.48
CA VAL A 20 -25.10 -38.90 -7.57
C VAL A 20 -25.66 -38.01 -8.66
N THR A 21 -26.30 -38.69 -9.59
CA THR A 21 -27.01 -38.23 -10.80
C THR A 21 -28.44 -37.77 -10.52
N ALA A 22 -28.83 -36.71 -11.23
CA ALA A 22 -30.11 -36.43 -11.90
C ALA A 22 -31.46 -36.68 -11.19
N ALA A 23 -32.30 -35.65 -11.21
CA ALA A 23 -33.59 -35.69 -11.95
C ALA A 23 -34.25 -34.31 -11.96
N ALA A 24 -34.77 -33.97 -13.12
CA ALA A 24 -35.58 -32.82 -13.44
C ALA A 24 -36.98 -32.95 -12.82
N ASP A 25 -37.64 -31.85 -12.50
CA ASP A 25 -39.05 -31.67 -12.84
C ASP A 25 -39.47 -30.20 -12.89
N SER A 26 -40.32 -29.91 -13.86
CA SER A 26 -40.85 -28.60 -14.27
C SER A 26 -42.13 -28.26 -13.49
N ALA A 27 -42.42 -26.96 -13.28
CA ALA A 27 -43.75 -26.32 -13.31
C ALA A 27 -43.57 -24.83 -13.00
N ASP A 28 -43.70 -23.98 -13.93
CA ASP A 28 -44.84 -23.19 -14.41
C ASP A 28 -45.76 -22.61 -13.32
N SER A 29 -45.73 -21.27 -13.18
CA SER A 29 -46.92 -20.42 -12.94
C SER A 29 -46.57 -18.93 -12.97
N GLN A 30 -46.94 -18.31 -14.08
CA GLN A 30 -47.65 -17.05 -14.31
C GLN A 30 -47.50 -15.88 -13.31
N ALA A 31 -47.15 -14.75 -13.91
CA ALA A 31 -47.29 -13.38 -13.44
C ALA A 31 -48.76 -12.96 -13.20
N PRO A 32 -48.98 -11.87 -12.51
CA PRO A 32 -49.67 -10.77 -13.20
C PRO A 32 -48.95 -9.42 -13.14
N GLU A 33 -49.08 -8.70 -14.25
CA GLU A 33 -48.76 -7.31 -14.44
C GLU A 33 -49.56 -6.41 -13.50
N ALA A 34 -48.92 -5.40 -12.94
CA ALA A 34 -49.58 -4.18 -12.52
C ALA A 34 -48.67 -2.98 -12.85
N SER A 35 -49.05 -2.35 -13.95
CA SER A 35 -48.61 -1.05 -14.40
C SER A 35 -48.98 0.02 -13.39
N VAL A 36 -47.99 0.73 -12.82
CA VAL A 36 -48.20 2.09 -12.31
C VAL A 36 -47.07 3.00 -12.76
N SER A 37 -47.43 3.85 -13.68
CA SER A 37 -46.71 5.01 -14.14
C SER A 37 -46.53 6.01 -12.98
N GLN A 38 -45.28 6.31 -12.57
CA GLN A 38 -45.00 7.54 -11.86
C GLN A 38 -43.63 8.15 -12.32
N LYS A 39 -43.81 9.21 -13.02
CA LYS A 39 -43.07 10.45 -13.22
C LYS A 39 -41.72 10.52 -12.49
N GLN A 40 -40.67 10.53 -13.28
CA GLN A 40 -39.28 10.83 -12.95
C GLN A 40 -39.13 12.34 -12.72
N PRO A 41 -38.55 12.78 -11.62
CA PRO A 41 -37.85 14.05 -11.56
C PRO A 41 -36.39 13.81 -11.95
N SER A 42 -35.97 14.55 -12.92
CA SER A 42 -34.61 14.67 -13.44
C SER A 42 -33.73 15.22 -12.33
N GLU A 43 -33.00 14.37 -11.60
CA GLU A 43 -31.89 14.81 -10.75
C GLU A 43 -30.59 14.70 -11.53
N LYS A 44 -30.08 15.85 -11.80
CA LYS A 44 -28.82 16.18 -12.41
C LYS A 44 -27.70 15.52 -11.60
N LYS A 45 -27.15 14.40 -12.10
CA LYS A 45 -25.95 13.76 -11.57
C LYS A 45 -24.81 14.75 -11.72
N SER A 46 -24.52 15.46 -10.64
CA SER A 46 -23.29 16.19 -10.47
C SER A 46 -22.19 15.17 -10.27
N GLU A 47 -21.50 14.89 -11.33
CA GLU A 47 -20.23 14.16 -11.31
C GLU A 47 -19.21 15.09 -10.65
N SER A 48 -19.09 14.97 -9.33
CA SER A 48 -17.98 15.58 -8.61
C SER A 48 -16.74 14.75 -8.92
N LYS A 49 -16.02 15.17 -9.94
CA LYS A 49 -14.60 14.87 -10.11
C LYS A 49 -13.93 15.10 -8.75
N PRO A 50 -13.16 14.13 -8.18
CA PRO A 50 -12.36 14.40 -7.02
C PRO A 50 -11.46 15.59 -7.36
N ALA A 51 -11.59 16.67 -6.61
CA ALA A 51 -10.67 17.78 -6.72
C ALA A 51 -9.29 17.23 -6.39
N ALA A 52 -8.42 17.20 -7.38
CA ALA A 52 -7.00 17.10 -7.17
C ALA A 52 -6.66 18.26 -6.21
N SER A 53 -6.23 17.92 -5.01
CA SER A 53 -5.70 18.91 -4.07
C SER A 53 -4.51 19.54 -4.77
N GLU A 54 -4.62 20.82 -5.12
CA GLU A 54 -3.48 21.57 -5.62
C GLU A 54 -2.37 21.46 -4.58
N PRO A 55 -1.12 21.13 -4.97
CA PRO A 55 0.00 21.08 -4.05
C PRO A 55 0.17 22.47 -3.45
N THR A 56 -0.20 22.60 -2.18
CA THR A 56 0.04 23.83 -1.42
C THR A 56 1.53 23.84 -1.16
N GLN A 57 2.28 24.64 -1.92
CA GLN A 57 3.68 24.90 -1.63
C GLN A 57 3.78 25.44 -0.21
N SER A 58 4.39 24.63 0.66
CA SER A 58 4.70 25.06 2.03
C SER A 58 5.83 26.08 1.98
N ALA A 59 5.84 27.02 2.92
CA ALA A 59 6.90 28.04 3.05
C ALA A 59 8.30 27.42 3.27
N ASP A 60 8.37 26.13 3.55
CA ASP A 60 9.58 25.36 3.87
C ASP A 60 10.20 24.64 2.65
N GLY A 61 9.77 24.94 1.43
CA GLY A 61 10.29 24.30 0.21
C GLY A 61 9.79 22.87 -0.01
N VAL A 62 8.72 22.45 0.69
CA VAL A 62 8.06 21.16 0.51
C VAL A 62 6.91 21.31 -0.49
N ASP A 63 6.94 20.52 -1.56
CA ASP A 63 5.91 20.56 -2.60
C ASP A 63 4.64 19.79 -2.19
N VAL A 64 4.81 18.67 -1.47
CA VAL A 64 3.70 17.84 -0.98
C VAL A 64 3.92 17.52 0.49
N ASP A 65 3.17 18.16 1.37
CA ASP A 65 3.22 17.95 2.81
C ASP A 65 2.08 17.04 3.27
N LEU A 66 2.37 15.74 3.42
CA LEU A 66 1.41 14.74 3.87
C LEU A 66 1.14 14.79 5.38
N THR A 67 1.99 15.46 6.16
CA THR A 67 1.83 15.56 7.63
C THR A 67 0.59 16.36 8.02
N ARG A 68 0.04 17.12 7.09
CA ARG A 68 -1.15 17.97 7.27
C ARG A 68 -2.46 17.28 6.89
N LEU A 69 -2.38 16.07 6.36
CA LEU A 69 -3.52 15.29 5.89
C LEU A 69 -4.02 14.33 6.98
N SER A 70 -5.28 13.93 6.89
CA SER A 70 -5.77 12.81 7.70
C SER A 70 -5.14 11.47 7.25
N SER A 71 -5.07 10.48 8.13
CA SER A 71 -4.46 9.17 7.82
C SER A 71 -5.02 8.52 6.55
N THR A 72 -6.34 8.60 6.34
CA THR A 72 -6.99 8.09 5.12
C THR A 72 -6.53 8.83 3.86
N MET A 73 -6.34 10.16 3.95
CA MET A 73 -5.85 10.96 2.83
C MET A 73 -4.38 10.70 2.55
N VAL A 74 -3.55 10.57 3.60
CA VAL A 74 -2.13 10.19 3.44
C VAL A 74 -2.01 8.85 2.73
N TYR A 75 -2.77 7.84 3.17
CA TYR A 75 -2.78 6.52 2.54
C TYR A 75 -3.14 6.60 1.05
N SER A 76 -4.21 7.33 0.73
CA SER A 76 -4.66 7.52 -0.65
C SER A 76 -3.62 8.26 -1.51
N GLU A 77 -2.95 9.26 -0.95
CA GLU A 77 -1.94 10.03 -1.67
C GLU A 77 -0.69 9.20 -1.95
N VAL A 78 -0.19 8.45 -0.97
CA VAL A 78 0.93 7.52 -1.20
C VAL A 78 0.57 6.42 -2.19
N TYR A 79 -0.68 5.95 -2.19
CA TYR A 79 -1.17 5.03 -3.21
C TYR A 79 -1.13 5.67 -4.61
N ASN A 80 -1.54 6.93 -4.74
CA ASN A 80 -1.49 7.68 -6.01
C ASN A 80 -0.05 7.86 -6.49
N MET A 81 0.88 8.21 -5.60
CA MET A 81 2.31 8.34 -5.91
C MET A 81 2.88 7.07 -6.54
N LYS A 82 2.48 5.90 -6.03
CA LYS A 82 2.95 4.61 -6.53
C LYS A 82 2.33 4.21 -7.86
N ASN A 83 1.08 4.59 -8.12
CA ASN A 83 0.36 4.22 -9.34
C ASN A 83 0.50 5.25 -10.49
N ALA A 84 0.71 6.51 -10.16
CA ALA A 84 0.93 7.60 -11.11
C ALA A 84 2.16 8.44 -10.72
N PRO A 85 3.36 7.84 -10.65
CA PRO A 85 4.55 8.50 -10.12
C PRO A 85 5.00 9.72 -10.93
N GLY A 86 4.62 9.80 -12.20
CA GLY A 86 5.02 10.89 -13.09
C GLY A 86 4.67 12.29 -12.57
N ASP A 87 3.59 12.41 -11.80
CA ASP A 87 3.15 13.69 -11.26
C ASP A 87 3.96 14.15 -10.03
N TYR A 88 4.78 13.24 -9.48
CA TYR A 88 5.52 13.47 -8.23
C TYR A 88 7.04 13.48 -8.41
N ILE A 89 7.57 12.95 -9.51
CA ILE A 89 9.02 12.90 -9.76
C ILE A 89 9.65 14.28 -9.63
N GLY A 90 10.69 14.38 -8.79
CA GLY A 90 11.42 15.61 -8.53
C GLY A 90 10.76 16.55 -7.52
N LYS A 91 9.57 16.23 -7.01
CA LYS A 91 8.94 17.01 -5.94
C LYS A 91 9.48 16.63 -4.57
N THR A 92 9.58 17.59 -3.69
CA THR A 92 9.90 17.38 -2.28
C THR A 92 8.65 16.94 -1.53
N ILE A 93 8.68 15.70 -1.01
CA ILE A 93 7.61 15.10 -0.24
C ILE A 93 8.00 15.05 1.23
N LYS A 94 7.05 15.43 2.12
CA LYS A 94 7.19 15.29 3.56
C LYS A 94 6.10 14.39 4.10
N MET A 95 6.46 13.34 4.85
CA MET A 95 5.51 12.40 5.42
C MET A 95 5.92 11.93 6.81
N THR A 96 4.91 11.55 7.61
CA THR A 96 5.07 10.90 8.92
C THR A 96 4.54 9.47 8.84
N GLY A 97 5.25 8.55 9.46
CA GLY A 97 4.87 7.14 9.53
C GLY A 97 5.81 6.34 10.42
N GLN A 98 5.72 5.02 10.35
CA GLN A 98 6.57 4.11 11.12
C GLN A 98 7.85 3.79 10.37
N PHE A 99 8.97 3.78 11.07
CA PHE A 99 10.26 3.36 10.54
C PHE A 99 10.30 1.85 10.35
N VAL A 100 10.67 1.41 9.16
CA VAL A 100 10.86 0.00 8.80
C VAL A 100 12.20 -0.18 8.10
N TYR A 101 12.87 -1.27 8.44
CA TYR A 101 14.11 -1.71 7.83
C TYR A 101 13.94 -3.11 7.23
N TYR A 102 14.53 -3.31 6.07
CA TYR A 102 14.64 -4.62 5.42
C TYR A 102 16.04 -4.80 4.84
N GLU A 103 16.64 -5.96 5.07
CA GLU A 103 17.88 -6.38 4.40
C GLU A 103 17.57 -7.55 3.47
N ASN A 104 17.95 -7.42 2.22
CA ASN A 104 17.85 -8.51 1.26
C ASN A 104 18.82 -9.64 1.65
N PRO A 105 18.35 -10.87 1.90
CA PRO A 105 19.19 -11.96 2.41
C PRO A 105 20.28 -12.37 1.43
N ASP A 106 20.06 -12.19 0.13
CA ASP A 106 20.98 -12.62 -0.93
C ASP A 106 22.01 -11.55 -1.28
N THR A 107 21.55 -10.32 -1.47
CA THR A 107 22.40 -9.21 -1.94
C THR A 107 22.99 -8.38 -0.81
N LYS A 108 22.44 -8.52 0.42
CA LYS A 108 22.76 -7.68 1.59
C LYS A 108 22.43 -6.20 1.41
N ALA A 109 21.66 -5.87 0.39
CA ALA A 109 21.14 -4.52 0.21
C ALA A 109 20.18 -4.16 1.34
N GLN A 110 20.32 -2.95 1.86
CA GLN A 110 19.53 -2.41 2.96
C GLN A 110 18.53 -1.41 2.44
N TYR A 111 17.29 -1.52 2.92
CA TYR A 111 16.18 -0.68 2.53
C TYR A 111 15.51 -0.10 3.78
N PHE A 112 15.33 1.19 3.78
CA PHE A 112 14.72 1.97 4.86
C PHE A 112 13.45 2.60 4.35
N ALA A 113 12.35 2.48 5.08
CA ALA A 113 11.06 2.98 4.65
C ALA A 113 10.28 3.67 5.78
N CYS A 114 9.48 4.65 5.37
CA CYS A 114 8.45 5.26 6.19
C CYS A 114 7.10 4.68 5.77
N ILE A 115 6.46 3.90 6.66
CA ILE A 115 5.25 3.13 6.38
C ILE A 115 4.06 3.73 7.11
N ILE A 116 2.94 3.81 6.42
CA ILE A 116 1.65 4.22 6.96
C ILE A 116 0.64 3.08 6.85
N GLY A 117 -0.22 2.94 7.84
CA GLY A 117 -1.38 2.04 7.79
C GLY A 117 -2.62 2.73 7.22
N ASP A 118 -3.52 1.94 6.69
CA ASP A 118 -4.88 2.40 6.43
C ASP A 118 -5.64 2.62 7.74
N ALA A 119 -6.84 3.19 7.67
CA ALA A 119 -7.67 3.48 8.85
C ALA A 119 -8.05 2.23 9.66
N MET A 120 -7.98 1.04 9.06
CA MET A 120 -8.28 -0.24 9.68
C MET A 120 -7.01 -1.04 10.04
N ALA A 121 -5.84 -0.52 9.73
CA ALA A 121 -4.53 -1.17 9.91
C ALA A 121 -4.42 -2.57 9.26
N CYS A 122 -5.26 -2.87 8.25
CA CYS A 122 -5.21 -4.13 7.51
C CYS A 122 -4.28 -4.07 6.30
N CYS A 123 -3.98 -2.88 5.81
CA CYS A 123 -3.09 -2.64 4.68
C CYS A 123 -2.10 -1.53 5.02
N SER A 124 -0.91 -1.62 4.45
CA SER A 124 0.10 -0.59 4.62
C SER A 124 0.62 -0.09 3.28
N GLN A 125 0.99 1.17 3.24
CA GLN A 125 1.68 1.81 2.14
C GLN A 125 2.91 2.52 2.69
N GLY A 126 3.88 2.83 1.83
CA GLY A 126 5.04 3.58 2.27
C GLY A 126 5.95 3.93 1.13
N LEU A 127 6.91 4.77 1.44
CA LEU A 127 8.00 5.14 0.56
C LEU A 127 9.32 4.76 1.22
N GLU A 128 10.21 4.19 0.42
CA GLU A 128 11.60 4.09 0.81
C GLU A 128 12.24 5.47 0.92
N PHE A 129 13.32 5.58 1.70
CA PHE A 129 14.10 6.79 1.73
C PHE A 129 15.61 6.50 1.83
N ILE A 130 16.39 7.40 1.27
CA ILE A 130 17.84 7.42 1.36
C ILE A 130 18.23 8.74 1.98
N LEU A 131 18.83 8.69 3.18
CA LEU A 131 19.27 9.87 3.89
C LEU A 131 20.44 10.55 3.19
N THR A 132 20.48 11.88 3.27
CA THR A 132 21.62 12.67 2.81
C THR A 132 22.85 12.36 3.67
N GLY A 133 23.97 12.10 3.02
CA GLY A 133 25.26 11.84 3.70
C GLY A 133 25.52 10.35 3.91
N LYS A 134 26.31 10.04 4.96
CA LYS A 134 26.67 8.67 5.32
C LYS A 134 26.02 8.31 6.65
N HIS A 135 25.23 7.28 6.63
CA HIS A 135 24.55 6.76 7.81
C HIS A 135 24.80 5.26 7.93
N THR A 136 24.95 4.78 9.15
CA THR A 136 25.20 3.37 9.47
C THR A 136 24.05 2.84 10.30
N TYR A 137 23.43 1.77 9.83
CA TYR A 137 22.41 1.06 10.60
C TYR A 137 23.09 0.09 11.59
N PRO A 138 22.61 -0.02 12.83
CA PRO A 138 21.46 0.70 13.41
C PRO A 138 21.79 2.06 14.06
N ASP A 139 23.06 2.44 14.15
CA ASP A 139 23.55 3.51 15.03
C ASP A 139 22.97 4.90 14.73
N ASP A 140 22.71 5.19 13.45
CA ASP A 140 22.21 6.48 12.97
C ASP A 140 20.70 6.46 12.67
N TYR A 141 19.99 5.39 13.05
CA TYR A 141 18.57 5.20 12.77
C TYR A 141 17.77 4.99 14.07
N PRO A 142 16.48 5.35 14.07
CA PRO A 142 15.61 5.10 15.21
C PRO A 142 15.30 3.61 15.39
N GLU A 143 14.68 3.26 16.51
CA GLU A 143 14.18 1.91 16.73
C GLU A 143 13.11 1.52 15.70
N LEU A 144 13.09 0.24 15.31
CA LEU A 144 12.08 -0.28 14.39
C LEU A 144 10.67 -0.05 14.93
N GLY A 145 9.77 0.44 14.07
CA GLY A 145 8.39 0.75 14.41
C GLY A 145 8.20 2.12 15.08
N SER A 146 9.27 2.86 15.36
CA SER A 146 9.15 4.24 15.84
C SER A 146 8.47 5.13 14.82
N GLU A 147 7.74 6.12 15.29
CA GLU A 147 7.22 7.17 14.42
C GLU A 147 8.35 8.09 13.97
N ILE A 148 8.46 8.29 12.68
CA ILE A 148 9.42 9.19 12.05
C ILE A 148 8.71 10.17 11.12
N THR A 149 9.30 11.34 10.96
CA THR A 149 8.96 12.28 9.87
C THR A 149 10.14 12.38 8.94
N VAL A 150 9.92 12.11 7.66
CA VAL A 150 10.95 12.23 6.62
C VAL A 150 10.53 13.23 5.56
N SER A 151 11.51 13.96 5.03
CA SER A 151 11.34 14.84 3.87
C SER A 151 12.44 14.55 2.86
N GLY A 152 12.10 14.44 1.58
CA GLY A 152 13.09 14.17 0.53
C GLY A 152 12.50 14.31 -0.86
N THR A 153 13.34 14.21 -1.87
CA THR A 153 12.94 14.31 -3.28
C THR A 153 12.41 12.98 -3.79
N PHE A 154 11.21 12.99 -4.34
CA PHE A 154 10.57 11.79 -4.88
C PHE A 154 11.24 11.33 -6.16
N GLU A 155 11.65 10.08 -6.18
CA GLU A 155 12.31 9.42 -7.30
C GLU A 155 11.65 8.09 -7.62
N LEU A 156 11.62 7.76 -8.92
CA LEU A 156 11.27 6.43 -9.43
C LEU A 156 12.56 5.71 -9.83
N TYR A 157 12.79 4.51 -9.28
CA TYR A 157 13.95 3.72 -9.66
C TYR A 157 13.53 2.30 -10.08
N GLY A 158 14.42 1.61 -10.78
CA GLY A 158 14.23 0.23 -11.24
C GLY A 158 15.16 -0.74 -10.55
N GLU A 159 14.64 -1.92 -10.20
CA GLU A 159 15.43 -3.05 -9.72
C GLU A 159 14.96 -4.32 -10.44
N GLY A 160 15.79 -4.84 -11.33
CA GLY A 160 15.37 -5.87 -12.27
C GLY A 160 14.23 -5.38 -13.16
N ASP A 161 13.14 -6.16 -13.23
CA ASP A 161 11.95 -5.81 -14.01
C ASP A 161 10.94 -4.96 -13.23
N ASN A 162 11.21 -4.67 -11.96
CA ASN A 162 10.31 -3.94 -11.08
C ASN A 162 10.66 -2.46 -11.01
N ARG A 163 9.63 -1.64 -10.71
CA ARG A 163 9.78 -0.21 -10.45
C ARG A 163 9.31 0.11 -9.04
N TYR A 164 10.09 0.93 -8.36
CA TYR A 164 9.87 1.34 -6.98
C TYR A 164 9.95 2.85 -6.85
N CYS A 165 9.31 3.38 -5.81
CA CYS A 165 9.33 4.79 -5.47
C CYS A 165 10.09 4.99 -4.17
N ARG A 166 10.92 6.04 -4.12
CA ARG A 166 11.67 6.42 -2.92
C ARG A 166 11.83 7.92 -2.79
N LEU A 167 12.23 8.35 -1.61
CA LEU A 167 12.68 9.71 -1.34
C LEU A 167 14.21 9.69 -1.28
N VAL A 168 14.86 10.44 -2.15
CA VAL A 168 16.31 10.65 -2.14
C VAL A 168 16.65 12.00 -1.50
N ASP A 169 17.91 12.18 -1.12
CA ASP A 169 18.38 13.35 -0.39
C ASP A 169 17.47 13.63 0.82
N ALA A 170 17.09 12.56 1.51
CA ALA A 170 16.10 12.64 2.57
C ALA A 170 16.73 13.09 3.89
N GLU A 171 15.90 13.72 4.71
CA GLU A 171 16.23 14.13 6.08
C GLU A 171 15.14 13.61 7.03
N MET A 172 15.55 13.11 8.20
CA MET A 172 14.60 12.82 9.30
C MET A 172 14.42 14.09 10.13
N ILE A 173 13.16 14.49 10.34
CA ILE A 173 12.77 15.74 10.99
C ILE A 173 12.31 15.46 12.41
N GLY A 174 12.85 16.18 13.40
CA GLY A 174 12.33 16.18 14.76
C GLY A 174 12.78 15.00 15.63
N GLN A 175 13.95 14.41 15.34
CA GLN A 175 14.63 13.49 16.25
C GLN A 175 15.54 14.22 17.20
#